data_c0c9b43d4aa0ea4f7c4310935591455c
#
_entry.id   c0c9b43d4aa0ea4f7c4310935591455c
#
_cell.length_a   1.000
_cell.length_b   1.000
_cell.length_c   1.000
_cell.angle_alpha   90.00
_cell.angle_beta   90.00
_cell.angle_gamma   90.00
#
_symmetry.space_group_name_H-M   'P 1'
#
loop_
_entity.id
_entity.type
_entity.pdbx_description
1 polymer ?
#
loop_
_entity_poly.entity_id
_entity_poly.type
_entity_poly.pdbx_seq_one_letter_code
_entity_poly.pdbx_strand_id
1 'polypeptide(L)'
;MRSEDIAKLAGVSRSTVSRVINNYSNVPEETRAKVLKVIEQHQYEPNSFARALAGKKTDTIGLFAISMNEKENATRIYQNNYFAPFVDAVVDTSNARGCYVLIHTVYSPDDFLKVKQAFLQKRIDGGIIVGTQKDIEIVREMVGLSAPLVLIDYDISEIMSEHLDRNHLAIVNSKDYEGTVEAIEYLIGLGHQEIGMICGRMNTYSGRERYMAYEDTLKRHGLALQQDFVLQGDFLKETAYQEVKKLLESGGPLPTAFFSSNDDMAISAMEAFSEHGISVPEDISIAGFDDVQLAARIHPKLTSVRLPIYEMSKAAVEKVIELCDSQTPTFSTISFPARLITRDSCQPPKKP
;
A
#
# COMPACT_ATOMS: atom_id res chain seq x y z
N MET A 1 28.11 -7.65 25.67
CA MET A 1 29.15 -6.69 26.03
C MET A 1 28.61 -5.27 25.99
N ARG A 2 29.04 -4.37 26.86
CA ARG A 2 28.59 -2.97 26.91
C ARG A 2 29.70 -2.02 26.48
N SER A 3 29.36 -0.78 26.09
CA SER A 3 30.36 0.24 25.73
C SER A 3 31.38 0.52 26.85
N GLU A 4 31.00 0.28 28.10
CA GLU A 4 31.87 0.39 29.28
C GLU A 4 32.95 -0.70 29.32
N ASP A 5 32.60 -1.90 28.82
CA ASP A 5 33.57 -3.02 28.76
C ASP A 5 34.61 -2.77 27.67
N ILE A 6 34.16 -2.24 26.51
CA ILE A 6 35.04 -1.81 25.42
C ILE A 6 35.98 -0.69 25.91
N ALA A 7 35.44 0.27 26.67
CA ALA A 7 36.23 1.36 27.22
C ALA A 7 37.35 0.85 28.15
N LYS A 8 37.05 -0.10 29.04
CA LYS A 8 38.04 -0.73 29.92
C LYS A 8 39.10 -1.49 29.13
N LEU A 9 38.72 -2.29 28.15
CA LEU A 9 39.65 -3.07 27.33
C LEU A 9 40.54 -2.18 26.44
N ALA A 10 40.01 -1.08 25.92
CA ALA A 10 40.78 -0.13 25.12
C ALA A 10 41.61 0.86 25.98
N GLY A 11 41.41 0.88 27.30
CA GLY A 11 42.09 1.82 28.20
C GLY A 11 41.68 3.28 27.98
N VAL A 12 40.40 3.52 27.63
CA VAL A 12 39.85 4.87 27.35
C VAL A 12 38.54 5.11 28.12
N SER A 13 38.04 6.33 28.09
CA SER A 13 36.73 6.63 28.68
C SER A 13 35.58 6.12 27.81
N ARG A 14 34.40 5.86 28.39
CA ARG A 14 33.19 5.51 27.66
C ARG A 14 32.82 6.61 26.61
N SER A 15 33.05 7.88 26.95
CA SER A 15 32.84 8.98 26.03
C SER A 15 33.78 8.94 24.83
N THR A 16 35.00 8.46 24.99
CA THR A 16 35.95 8.25 23.88
C THR A 16 35.50 7.12 22.97
N VAL A 17 35.04 5.99 23.52
CA VAL A 17 34.44 4.90 22.73
C VAL A 17 33.26 5.42 21.93
N SER A 18 32.36 6.17 22.55
CA SER A 18 31.22 6.80 21.87
C SER A 18 31.65 7.73 20.73
N ARG A 19 32.70 8.55 20.92
CA ARG A 19 33.24 9.43 19.88
C ARG A 19 33.87 8.65 18.72
N VAL A 20 34.57 7.56 18.99
CA VAL A 20 35.14 6.69 17.96
C VAL A 20 34.04 6.05 17.12
N ILE A 21 33.08 5.40 17.77
CA ILE A 21 31.93 4.77 17.11
C ILE A 21 31.14 5.80 16.26
N ASN A 22 31.07 7.01 16.74
CA ASN A 22 30.37 8.09 16.09
C ASN A 22 31.20 8.88 15.08
N ASN A 23 32.41 8.43 14.80
CA ASN A 23 33.34 8.98 13.82
C ASN A 23 33.67 10.48 14.04
N TYR A 24 33.71 10.97 15.28
CA TYR A 24 34.10 12.34 15.58
C TYR A 24 35.55 12.60 15.17
N SER A 25 35.77 13.73 14.47
CA SER A 25 37.10 14.10 13.95
C SER A 25 38.11 14.47 15.02
N ASN A 26 37.65 14.80 16.23
CA ASN A 26 38.52 15.22 17.34
C ASN A 26 39.08 14.07 18.18
N VAL A 27 39.04 12.84 17.69
CA VAL A 27 39.68 11.67 18.34
C VAL A 27 41.00 11.37 17.65
N PRO A 28 42.14 11.35 18.39
CA PRO A 28 43.45 10.99 17.84
C PRO A 28 43.42 9.63 17.12
N GLU A 29 44.12 9.52 15.98
CA GLU A 29 44.09 8.31 15.15
C GLU A 29 44.55 7.05 15.87
N GLU A 30 45.61 7.16 16.69
CA GLU A 30 46.08 6.07 17.54
C GLU A 30 45.00 5.56 18.51
N THR A 31 44.25 6.48 19.13
CA THR A 31 43.18 6.15 20.05
C THR A 31 42.00 5.51 19.28
N ARG A 32 41.70 6.02 18.11
CA ARG A 32 40.66 5.47 17.19
C ARG A 32 41.01 4.02 16.82
N ALA A 33 42.22 3.78 16.33
CA ALA A 33 42.69 2.45 15.93
C ALA A 33 42.63 1.44 17.09
N LYS A 34 43.01 1.89 18.30
CA LYS A 34 42.98 1.06 19.50
C LYS A 34 41.54 0.64 19.87
N VAL A 35 40.59 1.56 19.83
CA VAL A 35 39.19 1.27 20.14
C VAL A 35 38.58 0.39 19.06
N LEU A 36 38.79 0.67 17.76
CA LEU A 36 38.27 -0.15 16.67
C LEU A 36 38.78 -1.57 16.71
N LYS A 37 40.08 -1.79 17.05
CA LYS A 37 40.65 -3.12 17.21
C LYS A 37 39.95 -3.92 18.33
N VAL A 38 39.63 -3.29 19.45
CA VAL A 38 38.90 -3.94 20.56
C VAL A 38 37.45 -4.24 20.14
N ILE A 39 36.79 -3.33 19.42
CA ILE A 39 35.47 -3.54 18.91
C ILE A 39 35.40 -4.76 17.98
N GLU A 40 36.35 -4.85 17.03
CA GLU A 40 36.47 -5.97 16.09
C GLU A 40 36.79 -7.30 16.82
N GLN A 41 37.75 -7.31 17.69
CA GLN A 41 38.16 -8.52 18.46
C GLN A 41 37.01 -9.10 19.29
N HIS A 42 36.13 -8.26 19.79
CA HIS A 42 35.03 -8.67 20.65
C HIS A 42 33.68 -8.65 19.96
N GLN A 43 33.63 -8.42 18.63
CA GLN A 43 32.40 -8.34 17.83
C GLN A 43 31.33 -7.45 18.51
N TYR A 44 31.81 -6.31 19.05
CA TYR A 44 30.91 -5.40 19.76
C TYR A 44 30.11 -4.56 18.77
N GLU A 45 28.82 -4.70 18.81
CA GLU A 45 27.89 -3.82 18.09
C GLU A 45 27.26 -2.78 19.03
N PRO A 46 27.32 -1.49 18.67
CA PRO A 46 26.71 -0.44 19.45
C PRO A 46 25.20 -0.64 19.53
N ASN A 47 24.63 -0.50 20.72
CA ASN A 47 23.19 -0.57 20.92
C ASN A 47 22.46 0.53 20.12
N SER A 48 21.51 0.14 19.25
CA SER A 48 20.73 1.06 18.41
C SER A 48 19.93 2.08 19.23
N PHE A 49 19.38 1.69 20.38
CA PHE A 49 18.71 2.61 21.30
C PHE A 49 19.64 3.69 21.87
N ALA A 50 20.91 3.34 22.15
CA ALA A 50 21.88 4.32 22.60
C ALA A 50 22.23 5.33 21.50
N ARG A 51 22.26 4.89 20.24
CA ARG A 51 22.44 5.76 19.07
C ARG A 51 21.25 6.71 18.88
N ALA A 52 20.01 6.19 18.97
CA ALA A 52 18.79 6.97 18.87
C ALA A 52 18.69 8.07 19.95
N LEU A 53 19.04 7.74 21.20
CA LEU A 53 19.12 8.70 22.30
C LEU A 53 20.19 9.79 22.08
N ALA A 54 21.26 9.47 21.35
CA ALA A 54 22.29 10.44 20.95
C ALA A 54 21.91 11.26 19.70
N GLY A 55 20.65 11.20 19.24
CA GLY A 55 20.14 11.95 18.09
C GLY A 55 20.56 11.35 16.73
N LYS A 56 21.01 10.09 16.69
CA LYS A 56 21.37 9.39 15.45
C LYS A 56 20.24 8.52 14.95
N LYS A 57 20.32 8.18 13.66
CA LYS A 57 19.36 7.25 13.01
C LYS A 57 19.36 5.89 13.67
N THR A 58 18.19 5.26 13.65
CA THR A 58 17.97 3.88 14.09
C THR A 58 18.23 2.89 12.97
N ASP A 59 18.34 3.38 11.73
CA ASP A 59 18.35 2.59 10.50
C ASP A 59 17.12 1.65 10.40
N THR A 60 15.98 2.13 10.91
CA THR A 60 14.71 1.40 10.94
C THR A 60 13.60 2.23 10.32
N ILE A 61 12.88 1.64 9.38
CA ILE A 61 11.70 2.22 8.73
C ILE A 61 10.45 1.56 9.29
N GLY A 62 9.41 2.33 9.58
CA GLY A 62 8.09 1.80 9.93
C GLY A 62 7.28 1.49 8.67
N LEU A 63 6.66 0.32 8.61
CA LEU A 63 5.62 -0.02 7.63
C LEU A 63 4.30 -0.24 8.38
N PHE A 64 3.34 0.63 8.12
CA PHE A 64 2.03 0.64 8.79
C PHE A 64 0.94 0.32 7.78
N ALA A 65 0.43 -0.91 7.85
CA ALA A 65 -0.67 -1.35 7.00
C ALA A 65 -2.00 -1.18 7.76
N ILE A 66 -2.87 -0.33 7.24
CA ILE A 66 -4.15 0.01 7.85
C ILE A 66 -5.25 -0.79 7.15
N SER A 67 -6.00 -1.56 7.93
CA SER A 67 -7.16 -2.32 7.49
C SER A 67 -8.24 -2.23 8.55
N MET A 68 -8.75 -1.01 8.78
CA MET A 68 -9.85 -0.80 9.72
C MET A 68 -11.17 -1.25 9.08
N ASN A 69 -11.74 -2.31 9.61
CA ASN A 69 -13.08 -2.77 9.28
C ASN A 69 -13.96 -2.69 10.52
N GLU A 70 -15.11 -2.07 10.36
CA GLU A 70 -16.12 -1.96 11.42
C GLU A 70 -16.80 -3.30 11.76
N LYS A 71 -16.50 -4.38 11.04
CA LYS A 71 -17.11 -5.70 11.22
C LYS A 71 -16.09 -6.72 11.73
N GLU A 72 -16.52 -7.58 12.63
CA GLU A 72 -15.73 -8.64 13.29
C GLU A 72 -15.00 -9.62 12.34
N ASN A 73 -15.36 -9.63 11.05
CA ASN A 73 -14.79 -10.49 10.01
C ASN A 73 -13.78 -9.76 9.10
N ALA A 74 -13.04 -8.80 9.62
CA ALA A 74 -12.00 -8.13 8.85
C ALA A 74 -10.99 -9.13 8.29
N THR A 75 -10.87 -9.18 6.97
CA THR A 75 -9.83 -9.96 6.31
C THR A 75 -8.47 -9.51 6.82
N ARG A 76 -7.73 -10.41 7.45
CA ARG A 76 -6.39 -10.13 7.95
C ARG A 76 -5.47 -9.77 6.79
N ILE A 77 -4.51 -8.87 7.01
CA ILE A 77 -3.58 -8.39 5.98
C ILE A 77 -2.88 -9.55 5.25
N TYR A 78 -2.55 -10.64 5.95
CA TYR A 78 -1.92 -11.82 5.34
C TYR A 78 -2.83 -12.58 4.34
N GLN A 79 -4.15 -12.36 4.41
CA GLN A 79 -5.13 -12.95 3.49
C GLN A 79 -5.43 -12.04 2.28
N ASN A 80 -4.89 -10.83 2.30
CA ASN A 80 -5.11 -9.84 1.25
C ASN A 80 -3.98 -9.92 0.23
N ASN A 81 -4.33 -10.23 -1.00
CA ASN A 81 -3.37 -10.42 -2.10
C ASN A 81 -2.66 -9.13 -2.54
N TYR A 82 -3.15 -7.97 -2.15
CA TYR A 82 -2.50 -6.67 -2.38
C TYR A 82 -1.41 -6.37 -1.34
N PHE A 83 -1.71 -6.56 -0.04
CA PHE A 83 -0.78 -6.18 1.03
C PHE A 83 0.45 -7.09 1.13
N ALA A 84 0.29 -8.40 0.89
CA ALA A 84 1.40 -9.34 1.06
C ALA A 84 2.58 -9.04 0.11
N PRO A 85 2.37 -8.85 -1.22
CA PRO A 85 3.44 -8.45 -2.13
C PRO A 85 4.04 -7.07 -1.80
N PHE A 86 3.21 -6.15 -1.29
CA PHE A 86 3.67 -4.83 -0.87
C PHE A 86 4.65 -4.92 0.32
N VAL A 87 4.30 -5.69 1.34
CA VAL A 87 5.16 -5.94 2.51
C VAL A 87 6.49 -6.57 2.10
N ASP A 88 6.43 -7.61 1.24
CA ASP A 88 7.62 -8.30 0.75
C ASP A 88 8.57 -7.33 0.02
N ALA A 89 8.05 -6.54 -0.91
CA ALA A 89 8.84 -5.57 -1.66
C ALA A 89 9.46 -4.46 -0.80
N VAL A 90 8.72 -3.99 0.23
CA VAL A 90 9.24 -3.01 1.20
C VAL A 90 10.38 -3.61 2.01
N VAL A 91 10.23 -4.85 2.49
CA VAL A 91 11.28 -5.54 3.27
C VAL A 91 12.52 -5.78 2.42
N ASP A 92 12.36 -6.30 1.20
CA ASP A 92 13.48 -6.57 0.29
C ASP A 92 14.25 -5.28 -0.03
N THR A 93 13.53 -4.22 -0.42
CA THR A 93 14.16 -2.93 -0.74
C THR A 93 14.86 -2.31 0.47
N SER A 94 14.27 -2.37 1.66
CA SER A 94 14.86 -1.84 2.89
C SER A 94 16.14 -2.59 3.27
N ASN A 95 16.12 -3.92 3.17
CA ASN A 95 17.29 -4.77 3.41
C ASN A 95 18.43 -4.41 2.46
N ALA A 96 18.15 -4.21 1.17
CA ALA A 96 19.14 -3.79 0.18
C ALA A 96 19.75 -2.41 0.48
N ARG A 97 19.07 -1.58 1.26
CA ARG A 97 19.53 -0.26 1.72
C ARG A 97 20.12 -0.27 3.14
N GLY A 98 20.24 -1.45 3.76
CA GLY A 98 20.79 -1.61 5.11
C GLY A 98 19.86 -1.14 6.23
N CYS A 99 18.56 -1.01 5.94
CA CYS A 99 17.54 -0.61 6.90
C CYS A 99 16.73 -1.82 7.39
N TYR A 100 16.39 -1.81 8.67
CA TYR A 100 15.38 -2.71 9.24
C TYR A 100 13.96 -2.19 8.98
N VAL A 101 12.99 -3.10 8.98
CA VAL A 101 11.56 -2.73 8.86
C VAL A 101 10.82 -3.14 10.13
N LEU A 102 10.17 -2.16 10.77
CA LEU A 102 9.22 -2.38 11.84
C LEU A 102 7.82 -2.41 11.23
N ILE A 103 7.22 -3.60 11.18
CA ILE A 103 5.88 -3.76 10.61
C ILE A 103 4.85 -3.72 11.72
N HIS A 104 3.79 -2.91 11.53
CA HIS A 104 2.65 -2.88 12.42
C HIS A 104 1.37 -2.82 11.60
N THR A 105 0.42 -3.69 11.94
CA THR A 105 -0.91 -3.73 11.33
C THR A 105 -1.91 -3.00 12.22
N VAL A 106 -2.70 -2.13 11.62
CA VAL A 106 -3.70 -1.32 12.31
C VAL A 106 -5.09 -1.82 11.93
N TYR A 107 -5.77 -2.41 12.88
CA TYR A 107 -7.14 -2.92 12.72
C TYR A 107 -8.16 -2.12 13.53
N SER A 108 -7.70 -1.28 14.46
CA SER A 108 -8.54 -0.46 15.32
C SER A 108 -7.89 0.90 15.59
N PRO A 109 -8.67 1.91 16.04
CA PRO A 109 -8.11 3.19 16.46
C PRO A 109 -7.05 3.08 17.57
N ASP A 110 -7.19 2.12 18.48
CA ASP A 110 -6.23 1.89 19.57
C ASP A 110 -4.85 1.44 19.06
N ASP A 111 -4.80 0.71 17.95
CA ASP A 111 -3.53 0.30 17.32
C ASP A 111 -2.74 1.49 16.80
N PHE A 112 -3.43 2.60 16.51
CA PHE A 112 -2.81 3.82 16.02
C PHE A 112 -1.88 4.49 17.04
N LEU A 113 -2.15 4.32 18.33
CA LEU A 113 -1.26 4.78 19.39
C LEU A 113 0.15 4.17 19.27
N LYS A 114 0.24 2.92 18.83
CA LYS A 114 1.54 2.24 18.63
C LYS A 114 2.30 2.82 17.45
N VAL A 115 1.61 3.22 16.38
CA VAL A 115 2.21 3.92 15.24
C VAL A 115 2.84 5.23 15.72
N LYS A 116 2.06 6.07 16.42
CA LYS A 116 2.53 7.32 17.00
C LYS A 116 3.69 7.13 17.96
N GLN A 117 3.61 6.12 18.85
CA GLN A 117 4.68 5.78 19.78
C GLN A 117 5.99 5.36 19.07
N ALA A 118 5.92 4.70 17.91
CA ALA A 118 7.11 4.31 17.17
C ALA A 118 7.95 5.54 16.76
N PHE A 119 7.29 6.62 16.33
CA PHE A 119 7.95 7.90 16.04
C PHE A 119 8.41 8.63 17.30
N LEU A 120 7.52 8.84 18.28
CA LEU A 120 7.82 9.59 19.51
C LEU A 120 8.92 8.96 20.34
N GLN A 121 8.99 7.63 20.37
CA GLN A 121 10.03 6.87 21.08
C GLN A 121 11.30 6.66 20.24
N LYS A 122 11.36 7.27 19.06
CA LYS A 122 12.51 7.13 18.13
C LYS A 122 12.87 5.66 17.86
N ARG A 123 11.88 4.81 17.65
CA ARG A 123 12.09 3.41 17.25
C ARG A 123 12.34 3.29 15.76
N ILE A 124 11.88 4.27 14.99
CA ILE A 124 11.98 4.38 13.55
C ILE A 124 12.43 5.79 13.16
N ASP A 125 13.06 5.91 12.01
CA ASP A 125 13.52 7.18 11.45
C ASP A 125 12.47 7.83 10.55
N GLY A 126 11.65 7.00 9.89
CA GLY A 126 10.55 7.43 9.04
C GLY A 126 9.54 6.31 8.88
N GLY A 127 8.41 6.59 8.24
CA GLY A 127 7.33 5.62 8.08
C GLY A 127 6.67 5.62 6.71
N ILE A 128 6.18 4.45 6.32
CA ILE A 128 5.33 4.25 5.14
C ILE A 128 3.97 3.80 5.65
N ILE A 129 2.90 4.48 5.22
CA ILE A 129 1.52 4.16 5.58
C ILE A 129 0.79 3.73 4.30
N VAL A 130 0.11 2.59 4.35
CA VAL A 130 -0.67 2.03 3.25
C VAL A 130 -2.06 1.60 3.72
N GLY A 131 -3.08 1.74 2.86
CA GLY A 131 -4.45 1.30 3.13
C GLY A 131 -5.28 2.30 3.94
N THR A 132 -4.94 3.59 3.89
CA THR A 132 -5.69 4.63 4.60
C THR A 132 -7.09 4.78 4.01
N GLN A 133 -8.08 4.73 4.88
CA GLN A 133 -9.39 5.30 4.61
C GLN A 133 -9.29 6.84 4.70
N LYS A 134 -10.32 7.53 4.25
CA LYS A 134 -10.47 8.99 4.38
C LYS A 134 -10.61 9.42 5.86
N ASP A 135 -9.64 9.03 6.67
CA ASP A 135 -9.55 9.48 8.06
C ASP A 135 -8.44 10.53 8.15
N ILE A 136 -8.83 11.74 7.83
CA ILE A 136 -7.96 12.91 7.85
C ILE A 136 -7.33 13.11 9.24
N GLU A 137 -8.01 12.74 10.32
CA GLU A 137 -7.50 12.96 11.67
C GLU A 137 -6.22 12.17 11.94
N ILE A 138 -6.19 10.91 11.55
CA ILE A 138 -5.02 10.04 11.70
C ILE A 138 -3.84 10.56 10.87
N VAL A 139 -4.07 10.88 9.59
CA VAL A 139 -3.02 11.44 8.72
C VAL A 139 -2.58 12.80 9.25
N ARG A 140 -3.52 13.64 9.69
CA ARG A 140 -3.26 14.96 10.28
C ARG A 140 -2.38 14.86 11.52
N GLU A 141 -2.66 13.92 12.43
CA GLU A 141 -1.80 13.66 13.60
C GLU A 141 -0.39 13.21 13.21
N MET A 142 -0.29 12.32 12.22
CA MET A 142 1.01 11.81 11.78
C MET A 142 1.84 12.87 11.06
N VAL A 143 1.22 13.65 10.17
CA VAL A 143 1.88 14.78 9.50
C VAL A 143 2.28 15.85 10.53
N GLY A 144 1.45 16.08 11.56
CA GLY A 144 1.75 17.00 12.65
C GLY A 144 2.97 16.64 13.51
N LEU A 145 3.46 15.39 13.43
CA LEU A 145 4.72 14.99 14.07
C LEU A 145 5.97 15.53 13.34
N SER A 146 5.80 16.12 12.15
CA SER A 146 6.91 16.57 11.25
C SER A 146 7.98 15.49 11.04
N ALA A 147 7.58 14.22 11.09
CA ALA A 147 8.45 13.07 10.85
C ALA A 147 8.44 12.67 9.37
N PRO A 148 9.53 12.11 8.85
CA PRO A 148 9.57 11.59 7.48
C PRO A 148 8.46 10.56 7.23
N LEU A 149 7.56 10.85 6.29
CA LEU A 149 6.37 10.06 6.05
C LEU A 149 6.10 9.88 4.56
N VAL A 150 5.78 8.66 4.16
CA VAL A 150 5.28 8.33 2.82
C VAL A 150 3.89 7.72 2.95
N LEU A 151 2.93 8.30 2.23
CA LEU A 151 1.56 7.78 2.13
C LEU A 151 1.39 7.04 0.80
N ILE A 152 0.77 5.87 0.84
CA ILE A 152 0.44 5.10 -0.35
C ILE A 152 -1.07 5.15 -0.54
N ASP A 153 -1.48 5.37 -1.79
CA ASP A 153 -2.89 5.39 -2.18
C ASP A 153 -3.69 6.47 -1.42
N TYR A 154 -3.18 7.71 -1.48
CA TYR A 154 -3.76 8.82 -0.74
C TYR A 154 -4.13 10.01 -1.64
N ASP A 155 -5.25 10.67 -1.32
CA ASP A 155 -5.74 11.82 -2.08
C ASP A 155 -4.91 13.07 -1.77
N ILE A 156 -4.17 13.53 -2.78
CA ILE A 156 -3.34 14.73 -2.70
C ILE A 156 -4.18 15.97 -2.40
N SER A 157 -5.39 16.04 -2.93
CA SER A 157 -6.28 17.20 -2.75
C SER A 157 -6.70 17.40 -1.30
N GLU A 158 -6.84 16.32 -0.55
CA GLU A 158 -7.16 16.38 0.89
C GLU A 158 -6.02 17.04 1.69
N ILE A 159 -4.76 16.68 1.39
CA ILE A 159 -3.60 17.31 2.05
C ILE A 159 -3.45 18.79 1.64
N MET A 160 -3.74 19.09 0.37
CA MET A 160 -3.65 20.46 -0.14
C MET A 160 -4.70 21.39 0.45
N SER A 161 -5.92 20.90 0.70
CA SER A 161 -7.03 21.68 1.25
C SER A 161 -6.89 22.00 2.74
N GLU A 162 -6.19 21.16 3.50
CA GLU A 162 -6.14 21.22 4.97
C GLU A 162 -5.02 22.11 5.54
N HIS A 163 -4.20 22.75 4.71
CA HIS A 163 -3.06 23.57 5.14
C HIS A 163 -2.10 22.85 6.09
N LEU A 164 -2.00 21.50 5.95
CA LEU A 164 -1.10 20.68 6.76
C LEU A 164 0.36 21.04 6.49
N ASP A 165 1.20 20.91 7.52
CA ASP A 165 2.64 21.00 7.35
C ASP A 165 3.12 19.81 6.52
N ARG A 166 3.55 20.10 5.27
CA ARG A 166 3.98 19.11 4.29
C ARG A 166 5.47 18.82 4.32
N ASN A 167 6.13 19.34 5.32
CA ASN A 167 7.54 19.11 5.51
C ASN A 167 7.79 17.61 5.74
N HIS A 168 8.70 17.05 4.98
CA HIS A 168 9.08 15.63 5.05
C HIS A 168 7.93 14.64 4.71
N LEU A 169 7.05 15.01 3.77
CA LEU A 169 5.94 14.18 3.31
C LEU A 169 6.10 13.83 1.83
N ALA A 170 5.81 12.57 1.49
CA ALA A 170 5.63 12.16 0.10
C ALA A 170 4.38 11.29 -0.07
N ILE A 171 3.82 11.28 -1.28
CA ILE A 171 2.69 10.44 -1.67
C ILE A 171 3.12 9.61 -2.87
N VAL A 172 2.83 8.32 -2.81
CA VAL A 172 3.06 7.37 -3.91
C VAL A 172 1.74 6.73 -4.28
N ASN A 173 1.24 7.00 -5.48
CA ASN A 173 -0.02 6.51 -5.98
C ASN A 173 0.16 5.72 -7.27
N SER A 174 -0.81 4.88 -7.61
CA SER A 174 -1.03 4.38 -8.96
C SER A 174 -2.02 5.27 -9.71
N LYS A 175 -1.98 5.19 -11.04
CA LYS A 175 -2.92 5.87 -11.92
C LYS A 175 -4.18 5.02 -12.11
N ASP A 176 -4.95 4.91 -11.04
CA ASP A 176 -6.13 4.04 -10.97
C ASP A 176 -7.23 4.47 -11.93
N TYR A 177 -7.42 5.80 -12.07
CA TYR A 177 -8.37 6.34 -13.01
C TYR A 177 -8.06 5.90 -14.45
N GLU A 178 -6.82 6.10 -14.92
CA GLU A 178 -6.42 5.75 -16.28
C GLU A 178 -6.46 4.22 -16.50
N GLY A 179 -6.04 3.42 -15.52
CA GLY A 179 -6.14 1.96 -15.61
C GLY A 179 -7.58 1.46 -15.69
N THR A 180 -8.50 2.08 -14.95
CA THR A 180 -9.94 1.75 -15.02
C THR A 180 -10.54 2.18 -16.36
N VAL A 181 -10.19 3.37 -16.87
CA VAL A 181 -10.58 3.79 -18.21
C VAL A 181 -10.18 2.75 -19.25
N GLU A 182 -8.93 2.27 -19.20
CA GLU A 182 -8.43 1.25 -20.14
C GLU A 182 -9.27 -0.05 -20.06
N ALA A 183 -9.63 -0.50 -18.86
CA ALA A 183 -10.44 -1.69 -18.66
C ALA A 183 -11.88 -1.53 -19.18
N ILE A 184 -12.52 -0.38 -18.91
CA ILE A 184 -13.89 -0.12 -19.37
C ILE A 184 -13.93 0.07 -20.90
N GLU A 185 -12.96 0.78 -21.47
CA GLU A 185 -12.85 0.94 -22.93
C GLU A 185 -12.60 -0.40 -23.64
N TYR A 186 -11.84 -1.31 -23.00
CA TYR A 186 -11.67 -2.67 -23.51
C TYR A 186 -13.00 -3.44 -23.55
N LEU A 187 -13.79 -3.41 -22.48
CA LEU A 187 -15.12 -4.05 -22.47
C LEU A 187 -16.07 -3.44 -23.52
N ILE A 188 -16.09 -2.11 -23.65
CA ILE A 188 -16.85 -1.43 -24.69
C ILE A 188 -16.37 -1.82 -26.09
N GLY A 189 -15.05 -1.94 -26.28
CA GLY A 189 -14.45 -2.40 -27.55
C GLY A 189 -14.83 -3.83 -27.94
N LEU A 190 -15.13 -4.69 -26.96
CA LEU A 190 -15.70 -6.02 -27.20
C LEU A 190 -17.20 -5.97 -27.59
N GLY A 191 -17.88 -4.85 -27.44
CA GLY A 191 -19.27 -4.64 -27.78
C GLY A 191 -20.23 -4.65 -26.59
N HIS A 192 -19.74 -4.65 -25.35
CA HIS A 192 -20.60 -4.53 -24.18
C HIS A 192 -21.19 -3.14 -24.06
N GLN A 193 -22.52 -3.07 -23.89
CA GLN A 193 -23.26 -1.80 -23.68
C GLN A 193 -23.84 -1.71 -22.27
N GLU A 194 -24.08 -2.84 -21.64
CA GLU A 194 -24.53 -2.95 -20.25
C GLU A 194 -23.37 -3.50 -19.43
N ILE A 195 -22.69 -2.59 -18.73
CA ILE A 195 -21.50 -2.91 -17.92
C ILE A 195 -21.81 -2.56 -16.49
N GLY A 196 -21.75 -3.53 -15.59
CA GLY A 196 -21.87 -3.34 -14.15
C GLY A 196 -20.50 -3.06 -13.50
N MET A 197 -20.56 -2.62 -12.25
CA MET A 197 -19.35 -2.42 -11.43
C MET A 197 -19.50 -3.04 -10.04
N ILE A 198 -18.45 -3.72 -9.59
CA ILE A 198 -18.31 -4.12 -8.19
C ILE A 198 -17.33 -3.12 -7.54
N CYS A 199 -17.89 -2.20 -6.75
CA CYS A 199 -17.17 -1.06 -6.21
C CYS A 199 -16.27 -1.43 -5.04
N GLY A 200 -15.13 -0.76 -4.95
CA GLY A 200 -14.34 -0.67 -3.73
C GLY A 200 -14.96 0.31 -2.71
N ARG A 201 -14.24 0.56 -1.64
CA ARG A 201 -14.66 1.53 -0.61
C ARG A 201 -14.60 2.95 -1.15
N MET A 202 -15.73 3.63 -1.15
CA MET A 202 -15.84 5.02 -1.63
C MET A 202 -15.15 6.05 -0.71
N ASN A 203 -14.79 5.67 0.49
CA ASN A 203 -14.00 6.49 1.41
C ASN A 203 -12.48 6.29 1.27
N THR A 204 -12.01 5.59 0.23
CA THR A 204 -10.61 5.47 -0.13
C THR A 204 -10.31 6.23 -1.43
N TYR A 205 -9.05 6.59 -1.65
CA TYR A 205 -8.61 7.21 -2.91
C TYR A 205 -8.87 6.29 -4.10
N SER A 206 -8.37 5.05 -4.06
CA SER A 206 -8.55 4.05 -5.12
C SER A 206 -10.01 3.73 -5.43
N GLY A 207 -10.85 3.61 -4.40
CA GLY A 207 -12.29 3.36 -4.60
C GLY A 207 -12.98 4.49 -5.38
N ARG A 208 -12.68 5.75 -5.04
CA ARG A 208 -13.22 6.92 -5.76
C ARG A 208 -12.69 7.02 -7.18
N GLU A 209 -11.38 6.92 -7.38
CA GLU A 209 -10.75 7.03 -8.70
C GLU A 209 -11.30 5.99 -9.68
N ARG A 210 -11.42 4.73 -9.23
CA ARG A 210 -11.96 3.64 -10.05
C ARG A 210 -13.44 3.85 -10.37
N TYR A 211 -14.24 4.31 -9.40
CA TYR A 211 -15.66 4.61 -9.64
C TYR A 211 -15.86 5.79 -10.59
N MET A 212 -15.13 6.89 -10.37
CA MET A 212 -15.21 8.07 -11.24
C MET A 212 -14.81 7.72 -12.68
N ALA A 213 -13.75 6.95 -12.86
CA ALA A 213 -13.30 6.50 -14.18
C ALA A 213 -14.34 5.64 -14.90
N TYR A 214 -15.00 4.73 -14.16
CA TYR A 214 -16.12 3.94 -14.69
C TYR A 214 -17.28 4.84 -15.16
N GLU A 215 -17.78 5.72 -14.29
CA GLU A 215 -18.87 6.64 -14.59
C GLU A 215 -18.55 7.56 -15.79
N ASP A 216 -17.39 8.20 -15.77
CA ASP A 216 -16.94 9.11 -16.83
C ASP A 216 -16.76 8.38 -18.17
N THR A 217 -16.26 7.13 -18.14
CA THR A 217 -16.05 6.38 -19.37
C THR A 217 -17.36 5.94 -20.00
N LEU A 218 -18.31 5.43 -19.22
CA LEU A 218 -19.65 5.13 -19.73
C LEU A 218 -20.30 6.37 -20.35
N LYS A 219 -20.26 7.50 -19.65
CA LYS A 219 -20.81 8.77 -20.12
C LYS A 219 -20.17 9.25 -21.44
N ARG A 220 -18.84 9.16 -21.56
CA ARG A 220 -18.11 9.53 -22.79
C ARG A 220 -18.53 8.69 -23.99
N HIS A 221 -18.88 7.43 -23.76
CA HIS A 221 -19.36 6.51 -24.81
C HIS A 221 -20.88 6.52 -24.99
N GLY A 222 -21.62 7.39 -24.29
CA GLY A 222 -23.08 7.48 -24.39
C GLY A 222 -23.81 6.28 -23.81
N LEU A 223 -23.18 5.51 -22.95
CA LEU A 223 -23.76 4.36 -22.27
C LEU A 223 -24.43 4.77 -20.96
N ALA A 224 -25.58 4.16 -20.65
CA ALA A 224 -26.32 4.44 -19.42
C ALA A 224 -25.63 3.76 -18.22
N LEU A 225 -25.38 4.53 -17.17
CA LEU A 225 -25.03 3.98 -15.87
C LEU A 225 -26.32 3.48 -15.21
N GLN A 226 -26.44 2.17 -15.03
CA GLN A 226 -27.56 1.52 -14.35
C GLN A 226 -27.19 1.28 -12.89
N GLN A 227 -27.87 1.96 -11.97
CA GLN A 227 -27.56 1.89 -10.54
C GLN A 227 -27.73 0.49 -9.96
N ASP A 228 -28.65 -0.30 -10.50
CA ASP A 228 -28.89 -1.69 -10.09
C ASP A 228 -27.69 -2.61 -10.39
N PHE A 229 -26.80 -2.20 -11.28
CA PHE A 229 -25.58 -2.92 -11.64
C PHE A 229 -24.31 -2.40 -10.89
N VAL A 230 -24.49 -1.43 -10.00
CA VAL A 230 -23.41 -0.89 -9.15
C VAL A 230 -23.47 -1.55 -7.79
N LEU A 231 -22.64 -2.58 -7.59
CA LEU A 231 -22.62 -3.39 -6.39
C LEU A 231 -21.56 -2.89 -5.41
N GLN A 232 -21.86 -2.83 -4.11
CA GLN A 232 -20.94 -2.38 -3.08
C GLN A 232 -20.12 -3.56 -2.54
N GLY A 233 -18.90 -3.74 -3.02
CA GLY A 233 -18.03 -4.85 -2.64
C GLY A 233 -17.04 -4.53 -1.52
N ASP A 234 -16.78 -3.23 -1.26
CA ASP A 234 -15.93 -2.74 -0.14
C ASP A 234 -14.49 -3.32 -0.12
N PHE A 235 -13.95 -3.73 -1.26
CA PHE A 235 -12.69 -4.47 -1.40
C PHE A 235 -12.68 -5.82 -0.64
N LEU A 236 -13.85 -6.38 -0.33
CA LEU A 236 -14.01 -7.62 0.41
C LEU A 236 -14.66 -8.70 -0.45
N LYS A 237 -14.00 -9.85 -0.56
CA LYS A 237 -14.48 -11.00 -1.32
C LYS A 237 -15.86 -11.48 -0.86
N GLU A 238 -16.08 -11.57 0.46
CA GLU A 238 -17.33 -12.02 1.05
C GLU A 238 -18.48 -11.06 0.74
N THR A 239 -18.22 -9.74 0.80
CA THR A 239 -19.22 -8.73 0.48
C THR A 239 -19.58 -8.77 -1.00
N ALA A 240 -18.58 -8.84 -1.88
CA ALA A 240 -18.81 -8.94 -3.32
C ALA A 240 -19.60 -10.19 -3.69
N TYR A 241 -19.25 -11.35 -3.11
CA TYR A 241 -20.00 -12.59 -3.30
C TYR A 241 -21.48 -12.41 -2.92
N GLN A 242 -21.77 -11.86 -1.75
CA GLN A 242 -23.14 -11.67 -1.28
C GLN A 242 -23.93 -10.68 -2.13
N GLU A 243 -23.32 -9.58 -2.59
CA GLU A 243 -24.00 -8.60 -3.44
C GLU A 243 -24.29 -9.17 -4.83
N VAL A 244 -23.35 -9.92 -5.43
CA VAL A 244 -23.60 -10.63 -6.69
C VAL A 244 -24.70 -11.67 -6.53
N LYS A 245 -24.67 -12.46 -5.46
CA LYS A 245 -25.70 -13.45 -5.16
C LYS A 245 -27.09 -12.80 -5.04
N LYS A 246 -27.20 -11.69 -4.32
CA LYS A 246 -28.48 -10.95 -4.22
C LYS A 246 -28.98 -10.48 -5.59
N LEU A 247 -28.08 -9.96 -6.44
CA LEU A 247 -28.44 -9.56 -7.80
C LEU A 247 -28.99 -10.75 -8.59
N LEU A 248 -28.36 -11.92 -8.52
CA LEU A 248 -28.78 -13.13 -9.22
C LEU A 248 -30.14 -13.66 -8.70
N GLU A 249 -30.32 -13.69 -7.38
CA GLU A 249 -31.57 -14.13 -6.74
C GLU A 249 -32.74 -13.18 -6.99
N SER A 250 -32.49 -11.92 -7.34
CA SER A 250 -33.55 -10.96 -7.68
C SER A 250 -34.33 -11.31 -8.94
N GLY A 251 -33.76 -12.13 -9.83
CA GLY A 251 -34.36 -12.52 -11.11
C GLY A 251 -34.51 -11.37 -12.11
N GLY A 252 -33.87 -10.22 -11.83
CA GLY A 252 -33.86 -9.07 -12.71
C GLY A 252 -32.89 -9.22 -13.91
N PRO A 253 -32.78 -8.19 -14.77
CA PRO A 253 -31.80 -8.17 -15.84
C PRO A 253 -30.38 -8.18 -15.29
N LEU A 254 -29.45 -8.76 -16.04
CA LEU A 254 -28.02 -8.78 -15.71
C LEU A 254 -27.24 -7.97 -16.75
N PRO A 255 -26.16 -7.29 -16.36
CA PRO A 255 -25.26 -6.69 -17.33
C PRO A 255 -24.53 -7.78 -18.11
N THR A 256 -24.02 -7.45 -19.28
CA THR A 256 -23.23 -8.41 -20.09
C THR A 256 -21.77 -8.50 -19.67
N ALA A 257 -21.30 -7.53 -18.86
CA ALA A 257 -19.95 -7.52 -18.28
C ALA A 257 -19.95 -6.83 -16.93
N PHE A 258 -18.99 -7.20 -16.07
CA PHE A 258 -18.64 -6.47 -14.85
C PHE A 258 -17.19 -5.99 -14.89
N PHE A 259 -16.97 -4.80 -14.36
CA PHE A 259 -15.68 -4.37 -13.87
C PHE A 259 -15.66 -4.46 -12.34
N SER A 260 -14.69 -5.13 -11.78
CA SER A 260 -14.50 -5.24 -10.34
C SER A 260 -13.32 -4.40 -9.89
N SER A 261 -13.52 -3.62 -8.83
CA SER A 261 -12.49 -2.73 -8.28
C SER A 261 -11.28 -3.44 -7.69
N ASN A 262 -11.30 -4.76 -7.49
CA ASN A 262 -10.12 -5.58 -7.28
C ASN A 262 -10.35 -7.03 -7.72
N ASP A 263 -9.27 -7.80 -7.79
CA ASP A 263 -9.31 -9.20 -8.25
C ASP A 263 -9.95 -10.14 -7.23
N ASP A 264 -9.78 -9.90 -5.93
CA ASP A 264 -10.39 -10.74 -4.89
C ASP A 264 -11.92 -10.71 -4.99
N MET A 265 -12.51 -9.54 -5.24
CA MET A 265 -13.94 -9.39 -5.49
C MET A 265 -14.36 -10.01 -6.83
N ALA A 266 -13.54 -9.82 -7.90
CA ALA A 266 -13.81 -10.42 -9.20
C ALA A 266 -13.88 -11.95 -9.12
N ILE A 267 -12.93 -12.57 -8.43
CA ILE A 267 -12.87 -14.03 -8.25
C ILE A 267 -14.07 -14.52 -7.44
N SER A 268 -14.46 -13.82 -6.38
CA SER A 268 -15.66 -14.16 -5.61
C SER A 268 -16.95 -13.99 -6.40
N ALA A 269 -17.02 -13.00 -7.28
CA ALA A 269 -18.13 -12.83 -8.21
C ALA A 269 -18.22 -13.99 -9.19
N MET A 270 -17.08 -14.46 -9.75
CA MET A 270 -17.03 -15.62 -10.62
C MET A 270 -17.52 -16.90 -9.91
N GLU A 271 -17.20 -17.06 -8.62
CA GLU A 271 -17.71 -18.15 -7.78
C GLU A 271 -19.24 -18.09 -7.67
N ALA A 272 -19.80 -16.92 -7.34
CA ALA A 272 -21.24 -16.72 -7.25
C ALA A 272 -21.96 -16.96 -8.59
N PHE A 273 -21.38 -16.51 -9.72
CA PHE A 273 -21.91 -16.80 -11.07
C PHE A 273 -21.94 -18.30 -11.35
N SER A 274 -20.82 -19.01 -11.09
CA SER A 274 -20.71 -20.45 -11.31
C SER A 274 -21.75 -21.26 -10.51
N GLU A 275 -21.99 -20.90 -9.25
CA GLU A 275 -23.00 -21.56 -8.40
C GLU A 275 -24.42 -21.38 -8.92
N HIS A 276 -24.69 -20.31 -9.68
CA HIS A 276 -25.98 -20.05 -10.30
C HIS A 276 -26.04 -20.47 -11.79
N GLY A 277 -25.05 -21.24 -12.25
CA GLY A 277 -25.03 -21.79 -13.61
C GLY A 277 -24.71 -20.74 -14.69
N ILE A 278 -24.14 -19.61 -14.32
CA ILE A 278 -23.69 -18.55 -15.22
C ILE A 278 -22.20 -18.74 -15.50
N SER A 279 -21.85 -18.86 -16.77
CA SER A 279 -20.48 -19.10 -17.20
C SER A 279 -19.74 -17.81 -17.52
N VAL A 280 -18.49 -17.73 -17.07
CA VAL A 280 -17.55 -16.66 -17.43
C VAL A 280 -16.51 -17.25 -18.39
N PRO A 281 -16.29 -16.66 -19.57
CA PRO A 281 -16.87 -15.42 -20.09
C PRO A 281 -18.17 -15.61 -20.93
N GLU A 282 -18.68 -16.84 -21.09
CA GLU A 282 -19.70 -17.19 -22.09
C GLU A 282 -21.03 -16.45 -21.87
N ASP A 283 -21.47 -16.27 -20.63
CA ASP A 283 -22.70 -15.59 -20.29
C ASP A 283 -22.46 -14.16 -19.81
N ILE A 284 -21.36 -13.94 -19.07
CA ILE A 284 -20.98 -12.66 -18.51
C ILE A 284 -19.46 -12.50 -18.53
N SER A 285 -18.96 -11.37 -19.00
CA SER A 285 -17.55 -11.03 -18.95
C SER A 285 -17.20 -10.39 -17.61
N ILE A 286 -15.97 -10.57 -17.11
CA ILE A 286 -15.50 -9.87 -15.92
C ILE A 286 -14.04 -9.44 -16.05
N ALA A 287 -13.77 -8.17 -15.70
CA ALA A 287 -12.43 -7.62 -15.57
C ALA A 287 -12.18 -7.17 -14.12
N GLY A 288 -10.98 -7.42 -13.61
CA GLY A 288 -10.56 -7.08 -12.26
C GLY A 288 -9.53 -5.94 -12.23
N PHE A 289 -8.94 -5.77 -11.05
CA PHE A 289 -7.89 -4.77 -10.78
C PHE A 289 -6.93 -5.35 -9.74
N ASP A 290 -5.65 -5.04 -9.81
CA ASP A 290 -4.46 -5.40 -9.03
C ASP A 290 -3.52 -6.37 -9.78
N ASP A 291 -4.05 -7.26 -10.63
CA ASP A 291 -3.34 -8.36 -11.30
C ASP A 291 -2.59 -9.27 -10.34
N VAL A 292 -3.32 -9.75 -9.30
CA VAL A 292 -2.77 -10.68 -8.31
C VAL A 292 -2.35 -12.00 -8.97
N GLN A 293 -1.40 -12.73 -8.37
CA GLN A 293 -0.91 -13.99 -8.92
C GLN A 293 -2.02 -15.01 -9.23
N LEU A 294 -3.10 -14.98 -8.43
CA LEU A 294 -4.23 -15.89 -8.60
C LEU A 294 -5.00 -15.60 -9.90
N ALA A 295 -5.07 -14.33 -10.34
CA ALA A 295 -5.73 -13.94 -11.59
C ALA A 295 -5.20 -14.70 -12.83
N ALA A 296 -3.91 -15.03 -12.84
CA ALA A 296 -3.27 -15.78 -13.92
C ALA A 296 -3.38 -17.31 -13.76
N ARG A 297 -3.91 -17.82 -12.65
CA ARG A 297 -3.93 -19.26 -12.33
C ARG A 297 -5.32 -19.87 -12.29
N ILE A 298 -6.35 -19.07 -12.08
CA ILE A 298 -7.75 -19.52 -12.13
C ILE A 298 -8.20 -19.82 -13.57
N HIS A 299 -9.33 -20.47 -13.72
CA HIS A 299 -9.98 -20.74 -15.00
C HIS A 299 -11.45 -20.27 -14.97
N PRO A 300 -11.83 -19.37 -15.92
CA PRO A 300 -10.96 -18.69 -16.89
C PRO A 300 -9.96 -17.76 -16.20
N LYS A 301 -8.79 -17.51 -16.82
CA LYS A 301 -7.82 -16.54 -16.29
C LYS A 301 -8.41 -15.15 -16.33
N LEU A 302 -8.26 -14.41 -15.24
CA LEU A 302 -8.87 -13.10 -15.07
C LEU A 302 -8.12 -12.02 -15.85
N THR A 303 -8.83 -11.30 -16.73
CA THR A 303 -8.41 -10.01 -17.27
C THR A 303 -8.38 -9.01 -16.14
N SER A 304 -7.27 -8.32 -15.93
CA SER A 304 -7.10 -7.43 -14.78
C SER A 304 -6.17 -6.28 -15.05
N VAL A 305 -6.37 -5.15 -14.40
CA VAL A 305 -5.46 -4.01 -14.43
C VAL A 305 -4.31 -4.25 -13.46
N ARG A 306 -3.09 -4.31 -13.99
CA ARG A 306 -1.88 -4.52 -13.19
C ARG A 306 -1.43 -3.25 -12.49
N LEU A 307 -1.25 -3.37 -11.17
CA LEU A 307 -0.55 -2.38 -10.37
C LEU A 307 0.95 -2.70 -10.30
N PRO A 308 1.84 -1.73 -10.47
CA PRO A 308 3.28 -1.91 -10.32
C PRO A 308 3.68 -1.87 -8.82
N ILE A 309 3.17 -2.84 -8.03
CA ILE A 309 3.31 -2.86 -6.56
C ILE A 309 4.78 -2.84 -6.13
N TYR A 310 5.64 -3.59 -6.84
CA TYR A 310 7.07 -3.64 -6.52
C TYR A 310 7.74 -2.27 -6.72
N GLU A 311 7.50 -1.61 -7.85
CA GLU A 311 8.04 -0.30 -8.19
C GLU A 311 7.52 0.79 -7.24
N MET A 312 6.24 0.73 -6.87
CA MET A 312 5.63 1.63 -5.89
C MET A 312 6.27 1.45 -4.51
N SER A 313 6.42 0.21 -4.06
CA SER A 313 7.04 -0.13 -2.77
C SER A 313 8.49 0.33 -2.71
N LYS A 314 9.25 0.06 -3.77
CA LYS A 314 10.63 0.51 -3.92
C LYS A 314 10.74 2.03 -3.85
N ALA A 315 9.92 2.75 -4.60
CA ALA A 315 9.90 4.21 -4.57
C ALA A 315 9.53 4.76 -3.20
N ALA A 316 8.60 4.11 -2.49
CA ALA A 316 8.22 4.51 -1.14
C ALA A 316 9.38 4.36 -0.15
N VAL A 317 10.12 3.24 -0.19
CA VAL A 317 11.31 3.02 0.65
C VAL A 317 12.41 4.03 0.30
N GLU A 318 12.72 4.21 -0.97
CA GLU A 318 13.74 5.18 -1.40
C GLU A 318 13.37 6.60 -0.96
N LYS A 319 12.11 6.94 -1.07
CA LYS A 319 11.63 8.27 -0.71
C LYS A 319 11.63 8.49 0.82
N VAL A 320 11.21 7.53 1.62
CA VAL A 320 11.27 7.70 3.09
C VAL A 320 12.71 7.82 3.57
N ILE A 321 13.66 7.07 2.99
CA ILE A 321 15.09 7.21 3.29
C ILE A 321 15.59 8.61 2.93
N GLU A 322 15.25 9.11 1.71
CA GLU A 322 15.59 10.47 1.28
C GLU A 322 15.06 11.52 2.25
N LEU A 323 13.79 11.40 2.67
CA LEU A 323 13.17 12.30 3.64
C LEU A 323 13.89 12.25 5.01
N CYS A 324 14.34 11.06 5.45
CA CYS A 324 15.13 10.91 6.67
C CYS A 324 16.52 11.54 6.59
N ASP A 325 17.07 11.69 5.38
CA ASP A 325 18.39 12.32 5.15
C ASP A 325 18.28 13.81 4.89
N SER A 326 17.13 14.30 4.45
CA SER A 326 16.93 15.69 4.09
C SER A 326 16.88 16.60 5.32
N GLN A 327 17.65 17.68 5.27
CA GLN A 327 17.55 18.77 6.24
C GLN A 327 16.59 19.88 5.80
N THR A 328 16.13 19.83 4.56
CA THR A 328 15.20 20.81 4.01
C THR A 328 13.79 20.24 3.91
N PRO A 329 12.78 21.06 4.19
CA PRO A 329 11.39 20.65 3.99
C PRO A 329 11.15 20.23 2.55
N THR A 330 10.62 19.03 2.33
CA THR A 330 10.33 18.52 0.99
C THR A 330 8.96 17.87 0.95
N PHE A 331 8.18 18.20 -0.08
CA PHE A 331 6.94 17.53 -0.44
C PHE A 331 7.06 17.01 -1.88
N SER A 332 6.64 15.78 -2.10
CA SER A 332 6.65 15.21 -3.45
C SER A 332 5.53 14.20 -3.65
N THR A 333 5.13 14.06 -4.91
CA THR A 333 4.15 13.07 -5.34
C THR A 333 4.74 12.25 -6.47
N ILE A 334 4.54 10.94 -6.42
CA ILE A 334 5.00 10.00 -7.44
C ILE A 334 3.79 9.18 -7.86
N SER A 335 3.54 9.07 -9.17
CA SER A 335 2.44 8.27 -9.70
C SER A 335 2.95 7.25 -10.71
N PHE A 336 2.49 6.02 -10.58
CA PHE A 336 2.87 4.89 -11.42
C PHE A 336 1.72 4.49 -12.35
N PRO A 337 1.99 4.14 -13.62
CA PRO A 337 0.95 3.70 -14.54
C PRO A 337 0.38 2.34 -14.12
N ALA A 338 -0.94 2.24 -14.08
CA ALA A 338 -1.67 0.97 -14.06
C ALA A 338 -2.01 0.57 -15.50
N ARG A 339 -1.95 -0.72 -15.85
CA ARG A 339 -2.13 -1.21 -17.23
C ARG A 339 -2.98 -2.46 -17.29
N LEU A 340 -3.88 -2.53 -18.26
CA LEU A 340 -4.72 -3.69 -18.48
C LEU A 340 -3.88 -4.88 -19.00
N ILE A 341 -4.12 -6.05 -18.42
CA ILE A 341 -3.61 -7.35 -18.84
C ILE A 341 -4.79 -8.20 -19.27
N THR A 342 -4.99 -8.33 -20.57
CA THR A 342 -6.08 -9.12 -21.13
C THR A 342 -5.82 -10.62 -21.03
N ARG A 343 -6.86 -11.38 -20.64
CA ARG A 343 -6.84 -12.83 -20.51
C ARG A 343 -8.16 -13.44 -20.97
N ASP A 344 -8.62 -14.51 -20.31
CA ASP A 344 -9.68 -15.38 -20.82
C ASP A 344 -11.09 -15.01 -20.28
N SER A 345 -11.21 -14.13 -19.26
CA SER A 345 -12.47 -13.82 -18.58
C SER A 345 -13.37 -12.81 -19.29
N CYS A 346 -12.99 -12.34 -20.47
CA CYS A 346 -13.76 -11.38 -21.26
C CYS A 346 -13.83 -11.83 -22.73
N GLN A 347 -15.03 -11.73 -23.30
CA GLN A 347 -15.28 -11.99 -24.72
C GLN A 347 -16.44 -11.09 -25.21
N PRO A 348 -16.68 -10.95 -26.53
CA PRO A 348 -17.85 -10.25 -27.04
C PRO A 348 -19.15 -10.82 -26.45
N PRO A 349 -20.15 -9.95 -26.12
CA PRO A 349 -21.43 -10.41 -25.59
C PRO A 349 -22.12 -11.32 -26.60
N LYS A 350 -22.92 -12.28 -26.10
CA LYS A 350 -23.82 -13.06 -26.98
C LYS A 350 -24.72 -12.09 -27.72
N LYS A 351 -24.85 -12.26 -29.02
CA LYS A 351 -25.85 -11.48 -29.80
C LYS A 351 -27.23 -11.80 -29.24
N PRO A 352 -28.07 -10.76 -29.04
CA PRO A 352 -29.46 -10.92 -28.60
C PRO A 352 -30.27 -11.78 -29.54
#